data_d85e2d88afa20d7fcacc689d0e022648
#
_entry.id   d85e2d88afa20d7fcacc689d0e022648
#
_cell.length_a   1.000
_cell.length_b   1.000
_cell.length_c   1.000
_cell.angle_alpha   90.00
_cell.angle_beta   90.00
_cell.angle_gamma   90.00
#
_symmetry.space_group_name_H-M   'P 1'
#
loop_
_entity.id
_entity.type
_entity.pdbx_description
1 polymer ?
#
loop_
_entity_poly.entity_id
_entity_poly.type
_entity_poly.pdbx_seq_one_letter_code
_entity_poly.pdbx_strand_id
1 'polypeptide(L)'
;VLARLDGDRLRLTLAQTDANLRKLERDYKRTLELADKGLVPKSTAENTKFDLDALHAQYDSARLELSYTEIRAPINGVISARKIKVGNTIGPNDPTFTVTDLDPLLAFVHVPEKEFRKIAPGQNAEVVIDALGGARFAGTISRISPTVDPQTGTFRARVEVPDPTRTLKPGMFARVNIVY
;
A
#
# COMPACT_ATOMS: atom_id res chain seq x y z
N VAL A 1 10.44 -3.95 -3.96
CA VAL A 1 11.03 -4.30 -2.66
C VAL A 1 11.96 -3.19 -2.24
N LEU A 2 11.79 -2.67 -1.01
CA LEU A 2 12.61 -1.59 -0.46
C LEU A 2 13.75 -2.13 0.41
N ALA A 3 13.47 -3.19 1.16
CA ALA A 3 14.47 -3.89 1.97
C ALA A 3 14.10 -5.37 2.11
N ARG A 4 15.10 -6.18 2.46
CA ARG A 4 14.92 -7.58 2.85
C ARG A 4 15.46 -7.77 4.26
N LEU A 5 14.67 -8.42 5.08
CA LEU A 5 15.06 -8.86 6.42
C LEU A 5 15.72 -10.23 6.34
N ASP A 6 16.41 -10.62 7.39
CA ASP A 6 16.89 -11.98 7.53
C ASP A 6 15.70 -12.96 7.59
N GLY A 7 15.61 -13.80 6.58
CA GLY A 7 14.53 -14.79 6.43
C GLY A 7 15.02 -16.24 6.43
N ASP A 8 16.27 -16.50 6.77
CA ASP A 8 16.86 -17.84 6.60
C ASP A 8 16.10 -18.90 7.37
N ARG A 9 15.76 -18.63 8.63
CA ARG A 9 14.94 -19.54 9.44
C ARG A 9 13.57 -19.79 8.83
N LEU A 10 12.91 -18.74 8.33
CA LEU A 10 11.57 -18.85 7.72
C LEU A 10 11.62 -19.62 6.39
N ARG A 11 12.70 -19.47 5.61
CA ARG A 11 12.92 -20.28 4.40
C ARG A 11 13.06 -21.75 4.70
N LEU A 12 13.80 -22.10 5.77
CA LEU A 12 13.94 -23.49 6.20
C LEU A 12 12.61 -24.07 6.68
N THR A 13 11.84 -23.31 7.46
CA THR A 13 10.49 -23.72 7.90
C THR A 13 9.57 -23.96 6.71
N LEU A 14 9.55 -23.07 5.75
CA LEU A 14 8.76 -23.22 4.51
C LEU A 14 9.19 -24.48 3.73
N ALA A 15 10.49 -24.68 3.55
CA ALA A 15 11.01 -25.85 2.84
C ALA A 15 10.64 -27.18 3.52
N GLN A 16 10.67 -27.22 4.86
CA GLN A 16 10.24 -28.38 5.61
C GLN A 16 8.74 -28.65 5.45
N THR A 17 7.92 -27.59 5.55
CA THR A 17 6.46 -27.72 5.39
C THR A 17 6.10 -28.13 3.96
N ASP A 18 6.78 -27.60 2.94
CA ASP A 18 6.63 -27.99 1.54
C ASP A 18 6.95 -29.48 1.32
N ALA A 19 8.03 -29.98 1.92
CA ALA A 19 8.39 -31.40 1.83
C ALA A 19 7.33 -32.32 2.46
N ASN A 20 6.78 -31.91 3.61
CA ASN A 20 5.69 -32.64 4.28
C ASN A 20 4.41 -32.61 3.44
N LEU A 21 4.08 -31.46 2.87
CA LEU A 21 2.92 -31.29 2.00
C LEU A 21 3.00 -32.21 0.79
N ARG A 22 4.10 -32.20 0.06
CA ARG A 22 4.31 -33.09 -1.10
C ARG A 22 4.27 -34.59 -0.73
N LYS A 23 4.68 -34.95 0.48
CA LYS A 23 4.52 -36.32 0.97
C LYS A 23 3.05 -36.66 1.15
N LEU A 24 2.32 -35.81 1.88
CA LEU A 24 0.90 -36.07 2.19
C LEU A 24 0.01 -36.02 0.95
N GLU A 25 0.31 -35.16 -0.03
CA GLU A 25 -0.36 -35.15 -1.33
C GLU A 25 -0.26 -36.52 -2.05
N ARG A 26 0.95 -37.09 -2.05
CA ARG A 26 1.16 -38.43 -2.66
C ARG A 26 0.44 -39.53 -1.87
N ASP A 27 0.44 -39.43 -0.56
CA ASP A 27 -0.23 -40.40 0.31
C ASP A 27 -1.75 -40.30 0.13
N TYR A 28 -2.30 -39.10 0.06
CA TYR A 28 -3.73 -38.87 -0.24
C TYR A 28 -4.12 -39.46 -1.60
N LYS A 29 -3.34 -39.17 -2.66
CA LYS A 29 -3.61 -39.69 -4.00
C LYS A 29 -3.64 -41.23 -4.02
N ARG A 30 -2.66 -41.87 -3.34
CA ARG A 30 -2.61 -43.33 -3.20
C ARG A 30 -3.82 -43.86 -2.43
N THR A 31 -4.18 -43.22 -1.32
CA THR A 31 -5.31 -43.64 -0.48
C THR A 31 -6.62 -43.50 -1.24
N LEU A 32 -6.77 -42.43 -2.03
CA LEU A 32 -7.97 -42.25 -2.89
C LEU A 32 -8.09 -43.37 -3.93
N GLU A 33 -6.99 -43.69 -4.63
CA GLU A 33 -6.96 -44.79 -5.61
C GLU A 33 -7.33 -46.17 -4.99
N LEU A 34 -6.89 -46.39 -3.75
CA LEU A 34 -7.22 -47.64 -3.02
C LEU A 34 -8.67 -47.64 -2.56
N ALA A 35 -9.21 -46.48 -2.16
CA ALA A 35 -10.61 -46.36 -1.77
C ALA A 35 -11.55 -46.58 -2.97
N ASP A 36 -11.20 -46.06 -4.14
CA ASP A 36 -11.95 -46.23 -5.38
C ASP A 36 -11.99 -47.69 -5.83
N LYS A 37 -10.94 -48.47 -5.53
CA LYS A 37 -10.85 -49.91 -5.76
C LYS A 37 -11.52 -50.75 -4.65
N GLY A 38 -12.08 -50.09 -3.61
CA GLY A 38 -12.70 -50.80 -2.49
C GLY A 38 -11.70 -51.48 -1.53
N LEU A 39 -10.40 -51.17 -1.63
CA LEU A 39 -9.33 -51.79 -0.82
C LEU A 39 -9.17 -51.14 0.55
N VAL A 40 -9.64 -49.91 0.72
CA VAL A 40 -9.70 -49.20 2.00
C VAL A 40 -11.04 -48.48 2.15
N PRO A 41 -11.51 -48.21 3.38
CA PRO A 41 -12.73 -47.46 3.61
C PRO A 41 -12.62 -46.02 3.04
N LYS A 42 -13.73 -45.50 2.48
CA LYS A 42 -13.78 -44.12 1.98
C LYS A 42 -13.45 -43.10 3.05
N SER A 43 -13.84 -43.36 4.30
CA SER A 43 -13.48 -42.49 5.47
C SER A 43 -11.98 -42.31 5.65
N THR A 44 -11.17 -43.30 5.24
CA THR A 44 -9.69 -43.16 5.31
C THR A 44 -9.20 -42.12 4.32
N ALA A 45 -9.75 -42.07 3.10
CA ALA A 45 -9.40 -41.06 2.11
C ALA A 45 -9.90 -39.68 2.55
N GLU A 46 -11.11 -39.60 3.13
CA GLU A 46 -11.66 -38.34 3.69
C GLU A 46 -10.78 -37.80 4.82
N ASN A 47 -10.36 -38.63 5.77
CA ASN A 47 -9.47 -38.23 6.86
C ASN A 47 -8.12 -37.71 6.31
N THR A 48 -7.51 -38.45 5.37
CA THR A 48 -6.25 -38.01 4.76
C THR A 48 -6.42 -36.69 3.99
N LYS A 49 -7.61 -36.43 3.43
CA LYS A 49 -7.92 -35.13 2.82
C LYS A 49 -7.97 -34.01 3.83
N PHE A 50 -8.61 -34.20 4.99
CA PHE A 50 -8.63 -33.22 6.07
C PHE A 50 -7.22 -32.89 6.57
N ASP A 51 -6.37 -33.93 6.73
CA ASP A 51 -4.98 -33.74 7.11
C ASP A 51 -4.21 -32.93 6.03
N LEU A 52 -4.48 -33.20 4.75
CA LEU A 52 -3.90 -32.48 3.63
C LEU A 52 -4.32 -31.00 3.64
N ASP A 53 -5.62 -30.73 3.81
CA ASP A 53 -6.16 -29.37 3.87
C ASP A 53 -5.56 -28.57 5.05
N ALA A 54 -5.40 -29.22 6.20
CA ALA A 54 -4.74 -28.64 7.37
C ALA A 54 -3.25 -28.31 7.11
N LEU A 55 -2.53 -29.21 6.43
CA LEU A 55 -1.12 -28.99 6.08
C LEU A 55 -0.95 -27.93 4.99
N HIS A 56 -1.89 -27.81 4.06
CA HIS A 56 -1.95 -26.70 3.10
C HIS A 56 -2.05 -25.35 3.82
N ALA A 57 -2.96 -25.23 4.79
CA ALA A 57 -3.09 -24.01 5.58
C ALA A 57 -1.80 -23.67 6.34
N GLN A 58 -1.10 -24.68 6.86
CA GLN A 58 0.20 -24.49 7.54
C GLN A 58 1.29 -24.02 6.56
N TYR A 59 1.33 -24.60 5.35
CA TYR A 59 2.24 -24.16 4.29
C TYR A 59 1.98 -22.70 3.87
N ASP A 60 0.73 -22.35 3.67
CA ASP A 60 0.35 -20.97 3.30
C ASP A 60 0.71 -19.97 4.40
N SER A 61 0.55 -20.34 5.67
CA SER A 61 1.00 -19.53 6.80
C SER A 61 2.51 -19.32 6.78
N ALA A 62 3.30 -20.39 6.63
CA ALA A 62 4.77 -20.28 6.57
C ALA A 62 5.24 -19.45 5.36
N ARG A 63 4.55 -19.57 4.21
CA ARG A 63 4.80 -18.76 3.02
C ARG A 63 4.49 -17.28 3.25
N LEU A 64 3.39 -16.99 3.94
CA LEU A 64 3.00 -15.63 4.28
C LEU A 64 4.03 -15.00 5.23
N GLU A 65 4.45 -15.71 6.27
CA GLU A 65 5.48 -15.24 7.21
C GLU A 65 6.80 -14.92 6.48
N LEU A 66 7.22 -15.78 5.56
CA LEU A 66 8.40 -15.51 4.74
C LEU A 66 8.20 -14.25 3.87
N SER A 67 7.00 -14.02 3.35
CA SER A 67 6.73 -12.84 2.53
C SER A 67 6.90 -11.53 3.30
N TYR A 68 6.67 -11.54 4.61
CA TYR A 68 6.86 -10.37 5.49
C TYR A 68 8.32 -10.00 5.71
N THR A 69 9.28 -10.86 5.32
CA THR A 69 10.69 -10.47 5.30
C THR A 69 11.03 -9.49 4.18
N GLU A 70 10.14 -9.30 3.22
CA GLU A 70 10.30 -8.30 2.17
C GLU A 70 9.47 -7.05 2.49
N ILE A 71 10.14 -5.97 2.82
CA ILE A 71 9.50 -4.66 2.97
C ILE A 71 9.23 -4.10 1.57
N ARG A 72 7.97 -3.99 1.19
CA ARG A 72 7.54 -3.50 -0.12
C ARG A 72 6.85 -2.14 0.02
N ALA A 73 7.01 -1.28 -0.97
CA ALA A 73 6.23 -0.05 -1.05
C ALA A 73 4.76 -0.41 -1.35
N PRO A 74 3.79 0.07 -0.55
CA PRO A 74 2.37 -0.16 -0.79
C PRO A 74 1.79 0.70 -1.91
N ILE A 75 2.48 1.79 -2.26
CA ILE A 75 2.08 2.76 -3.28
C ILE A 75 3.25 3.04 -4.23
N ASN A 76 2.94 3.56 -5.40
CA ASN A 76 3.93 4.18 -6.27
C ASN A 76 4.38 5.50 -5.67
N GLY A 77 5.64 5.88 -5.86
CA GLY A 77 6.15 7.14 -5.33
C GLY A 77 7.66 7.17 -5.19
N VAL A 78 8.13 8.16 -4.45
CA VAL A 78 9.54 8.39 -4.16
C VAL A 78 9.81 8.14 -2.69
N ILE A 79 10.94 7.52 -2.37
CA ILE A 79 11.37 7.37 -0.98
C ILE A 79 11.81 8.74 -0.46
N SER A 80 10.99 9.34 0.40
CA SER A 80 11.30 10.64 1.00
C SER A 80 12.14 10.53 2.27
N ALA A 81 12.08 9.39 2.97
CA ALA A 81 12.95 9.13 4.12
C ALA A 81 13.22 7.63 4.28
N ARG A 82 14.44 7.32 4.71
CA ARG A 82 14.87 5.98 5.11
C ARG A 82 15.38 6.04 6.56
N LYS A 83 14.74 5.29 7.45
CA LYS A 83 15.04 5.28 8.89
C LYS A 83 15.85 4.06 9.33
N ILE A 84 16.07 3.12 8.43
CA ILE A 84 16.82 1.88 8.70
C ILE A 84 18.10 1.79 7.88
N LYS A 85 19.06 1.04 8.39
CA LYS A 85 20.33 0.69 7.72
C LYS A 85 20.52 -0.82 7.76
N VAL A 86 21.40 -1.33 6.89
CA VAL A 86 21.82 -2.73 6.95
C VAL A 86 22.46 -3.00 8.32
N GLY A 87 22.06 -4.09 8.96
CA GLY A 87 22.48 -4.47 10.30
C GLY A 87 21.58 -3.95 11.43
N ASN A 88 20.56 -3.13 11.14
CA ASN A 88 19.59 -2.77 12.17
C ASN A 88 18.65 -3.95 12.49
N THR A 89 18.35 -4.11 13.77
CA THR A 89 17.20 -4.89 14.19
C THR A 89 15.97 -4.01 14.17
N ILE A 90 14.87 -4.51 13.59
CA ILE A 90 13.59 -3.81 13.54
C ILE A 90 12.51 -4.66 14.20
N GLY A 91 11.60 -4.00 14.90
CA GLY A 91 10.43 -4.60 15.53
C GLY A 91 9.14 -4.36 14.74
N PRO A 92 8.04 -4.99 15.17
CA PRO A 92 6.72 -4.69 14.63
C PRO A 92 6.39 -3.20 14.81
N ASN A 93 5.85 -2.59 13.75
CA ASN A 93 5.47 -1.17 13.69
C ASN A 93 6.63 -0.15 13.70
N ASP A 94 7.87 -0.58 13.62
CA ASP A 94 8.97 0.37 13.45
C ASP A 94 8.89 1.05 12.08
N PRO A 95 8.97 2.39 12.04
CA PRO A 95 8.96 3.11 10.79
C PRO A 95 10.26 2.88 10.03
N THR A 96 10.19 2.27 8.86
CA THR A 96 11.37 1.90 8.05
C THR A 96 11.63 2.86 6.92
N PHE A 97 10.61 3.12 6.10
CA PHE A 97 10.66 4.02 4.94
C PHE A 97 9.45 4.93 4.93
N THR A 98 9.60 6.12 4.40
CA THR A 98 8.50 6.98 4.01
C THR A 98 8.46 7.06 2.49
N VAL A 99 7.35 6.62 1.90
CA VAL A 99 7.10 6.71 0.46
C VAL A 99 6.06 7.81 0.25
N THR A 100 6.39 8.77 -0.60
CA THR A 100 5.51 9.90 -0.91
C THR A 100 5.10 9.81 -2.37
N ASP A 101 3.80 9.81 -2.62
CA ASP A 101 3.26 9.96 -3.95
C ASP A 101 3.35 11.44 -4.33
N LEU A 102 3.93 11.69 -5.49
CA LEU A 102 4.18 13.05 -6.01
C LEU A 102 3.31 13.40 -7.22
N ASP A 103 2.39 12.51 -7.61
CA ASP A 103 1.58 12.74 -8.80
C ASP A 103 0.14 12.20 -8.62
N PRO A 104 -0.86 13.08 -8.58
CA PRO A 104 -0.73 14.55 -8.57
C PRO A 104 -0.33 15.10 -7.20
N LEU A 105 0.37 16.21 -7.19
CA LEU A 105 0.57 16.96 -5.95
C LEU A 105 -0.71 17.64 -5.52
N LEU A 106 -0.91 17.74 -4.21
CA LEU A 106 -2.11 18.33 -3.64
C LEU A 106 -1.77 19.66 -2.96
N ALA A 107 -2.37 20.74 -3.45
CA ALA A 107 -2.37 22.03 -2.77
C ALA A 107 -3.66 22.20 -1.97
N PHE A 108 -3.54 22.64 -0.72
CA PHE A 108 -4.68 22.96 0.13
C PHE A 108 -4.82 24.46 0.27
N VAL A 109 -5.99 24.97 -0.06
CA VAL A 109 -6.31 26.40 -0.03
C VAL A 109 -7.45 26.62 0.97
N HIS A 110 -7.30 27.67 1.79
CA HIS A 110 -8.35 28.14 2.68
C HIS A 110 -9.08 29.29 1.99
N VAL A 111 -10.36 29.08 1.72
CA VAL A 111 -11.19 30.03 0.97
C VAL A 111 -12.25 30.60 1.92
N PRO A 112 -12.46 31.93 1.95
CA PRO A 112 -13.50 32.55 2.75
C PRO A 112 -14.90 32.02 2.41
N GLU A 113 -15.75 31.81 3.42
CA GLU A 113 -17.11 31.26 3.25
C GLU A 113 -17.95 32.03 2.23
N LYS A 114 -17.82 33.35 2.17
CA LYS A 114 -18.52 34.21 1.22
C LYS A 114 -18.29 33.84 -0.26
N GLU A 115 -17.17 33.18 -0.57
CA GLU A 115 -16.81 32.73 -1.93
C GLU A 115 -17.34 31.32 -2.25
N PHE A 116 -18.00 30.64 -1.28
CA PHE A 116 -18.42 29.23 -1.42
C PHE A 116 -19.24 28.96 -2.69
N ARG A 117 -20.16 29.91 -3.05
CA ARG A 117 -21.00 29.74 -4.24
C ARG A 117 -20.28 29.90 -5.56
N LYS A 118 -19.06 30.45 -5.56
CA LYS A 118 -18.27 30.72 -6.77
C LYS A 118 -17.29 29.59 -7.10
N ILE A 119 -17.14 28.63 -6.18
CA ILE A 119 -16.15 27.57 -6.31
C ILE A 119 -16.85 26.23 -6.45
N ALA A 120 -16.41 25.45 -7.43
CA ALA A 120 -16.95 24.13 -7.71
C ALA A 120 -15.82 23.13 -8.01
N PRO A 121 -16.02 21.84 -7.69
CA PRO A 121 -15.13 20.78 -8.16
C PRO A 121 -15.06 20.77 -9.69
N GLY A 122 -13.87 20.51 -10.25
CA GLY A 122 -13.60 20.55 -11.68
C GLY A 122 -13.18 21.93 -12.21
N GLN A 123 -13.23 22.97 -11.40
CA GLN A 123 -12.82 24.32 -11.80
C GLN A 123 -11.29 24.42 -11.89
N ASN A 124 -10.82 25.16 -12.89
CA ASN A 124 -9.40 25.40 -13.09
C ASN A 124 -8.84 26.38 -12.08
N ALA A 125 -7.62 26.13 -11.66
CA ALA A 125 -6.85 27.02 -10.80
C ALA A 125 -5.42 27.18 -11.32
N GLU A 126 -4.85 28.36 -11.15
CA GLU A 126 -3.44 28.61 -11.43
C GLU A 126 -2.68 28.57 -10.11
N VAL A 127 -1.67 27.73 -10.04
CA VAL A 127 -0.82 27.58 -8.83
C VAL A 127 0.52 28.22 -9.12
N VAL A 128 0.86 29.26 -8.36
CA VAL A 128 2.10 30.01 -8.49
C VAL A 128 3.02 29.69 -7.33
N ILE A 129 4.26 29.30 -7.64
CA ILE A 129 5.26 28.91 -6.65
C ILE A 129 6.37 29.97 -6.63
N ASP A 130 6.35 30.80 -5.61
CA ASP A 130 7.32 31.90 -5.46
C ASP A 130 8.76 31.38 -5.31
N ALA A 131 8.95 30.24 -4.65
CA ALA A 131 10.28 29.59 -4.49
C ALA A 131 10.90 29.13 -5.82
N LEU A 132 10.11 29.04 -6.90
CA LEU A 132 10.57 28.70 -8.24
C LEU A 132 10.53 29.93 -9.19
N GLY A 133 10.79 31.12 -8.63
CA GLY A 133 10.80 32.36 -9.40
C GLY A 133 9.43 32.76 -9.95
N GLY A 134 8.35 32.35 -9.30
CA GLY A 134 6.99 32.63 -9.75
C GLY A 134 6.49 31.69 -10.84
N ALA A 135 7.05 30.50 -10.96
CA ALA A 135 6.59 29.49 -11.92
C ALA A 135 5.11 29.16 -11.70
N ARG A 136 4.39 29.00 -12.81
CA ARG A 136 2.93 28.79 -12.85
C ARG A 136 2.62 27.37 -13.28
N PHE A 137 1.73 26.72 -12.56
CA PHE A 137 1.26 25.37 -12.83
C PHE A 137 -0.25 25.38 -12.95
N ALA A 138 -0.76 24.63 -13.91
CA ALA A 138 -2.19 24.39 -14.01
C ALA A 138 -2.64 23.42 -12.93
N GLY A 139 -3.69 23.77 -12.23
CA GLY A 139 -4.32 22.91 -11.23
C GLY A 139 -5.82 22.81 -11.44
N THR A 140 -6.45 21.83 -10.81
CA THR A 140 -7.90 21.64 -10.85
C THR A 140 -8.42 21.41 -9.43
N ILE A 141 -9.49 22.10 -9.06
CA ILE A 141 -10.17 21.87 -7.78
C ILE A 141 -10.80 20.48 -7.81
N SER A 142 -10.26 19.57 -7.02
CA SER A 142 -10.75 18.20 -6.99
C SER A 142 -11.79 17.98 -5.88
N ARG A 143 -11.68 18.74 -4.79
CA ARG A 143 -12.58 18.59 -3.66
C ARG A 143 -12.72 19.87 -2.86
N ILE A 144 -13.94 20.11 -2.36
CA ILE A 144 -14.24 21.20 -1.43
C ILE A 144 -14.72 20.56 -0.11
N SER A 145 -14.19 21.03 1.02
CA SER A 145 -14.65 20.58 2.33
C SER A 145 -16.11 20.99 2.53
N PRO A 146 -16.97 20.09 2.99
CA PRO A 146 -18.36 20.43 3.31
C PRO A 146 -18.50 21.24 4.62
N THR A 147 -17.40 21.38 5.38
CA THR A 147 -17.36 22.06 6.66
C THR A 147 -16.57 23.36 6.58
N VAL A 148 -17.10 24.40 7.21
CA VAL A 148 -16.42 25.69 7.42
C VAL A 148 -15.74 25.63 8.80
N ASP A 149 -14.51 26.10 8.89
CA ASP A 149 -13.83 26.30 10.15
C ASP A 149 -14.39 27.56 10.83
N PRO A 150 -15.05 27.42 12.01
CA PRO A 150 -15.70 28.55 12.68
C PRO A 150 -14.70 29.57 13.24
N GLN A 151 -13.43 29.19 13.42
CA GLN A 151 -12.41 30.10 13.96
C GLN A 151 -11.89 31.05 12.87
N THR A 152 -11.77 30.55 11.64
CA THR A 152 -11.20 31.30 10.51
C THR A 152 -12.25 31.80 9.54
N GLY A 153 -13.50 31.30 9.58
CA GLY A 153 -14.54 31.59 8.59
C GLY A 153 -14.20 31.11 7.19
N THR A 154 -13.35 30.07 7.09
CA THR A 154 -12.90 29.53 5.79
C THR A 154 -13.26 28.07 5.64
N PHE A 155 -13.37 27.61 4.42
CA PHE A 155 -13.42 26.19 4.08
C PHE A 155 -12.17 25.80 3.28
N ARG A 156 -11.82 24.52 3.35
CA ARG A 156 -10.64 24.01 2.65
C ARG A 156 -11.03 23.46 1.28
N ALA A 157 -10.37 23.95 0.23
CA ALA A 157 -10.40 23.39 -1.10
C ALA A 157 -9.10 22.64 -1.38
N ARG A 158 -9.20 21.51 -2.08
CA ARG A 158 -8.08 20.69 -2.54
C ARG A 158 -7.92 20.91 -4.04
N VAL A 159 -6.73 21.33 -4.43
CA VAL A 159 -6.34 21.53 -5.82
C VAL A 159 -5.33 20.46 -6.18
N GLU A 160 -5.60 19.71 -7.21
CA GLU A 160 -4.67 18.74 -7.79
C GLU A 160 -3.80 19.44 -8.82
N VAL A 161 -2.48 19.27 -8.69
CA VAL A 161 -1.48 19.92 -9.55
C VAL A 161 -0.63 18.82 -10.19
N PRO A 162 -0.89 18.45 -11.43
CA PRO A 162 -0.03 17.54 -12.18
C PRO A 162 1.35 18.18 -12.39
N ASP A 163 2.41 17.46 -12.03
CA ASP A 163 3.79 17.92 -12.27
C ASP A 163 4.62 16.82 -12.92
N PRO A 164 4.50 16.62 -14.23
CA PRO A 164 5.26 15.60 -14.95
C PRO A 164 6.76 15.86 -14.93
N THR A 165 7.17 17.11 -14.68
CA THR A 165 8.58 17.51 -14.60
C THR A 165 9.20 17.25 -13.22
N ARG A 166 8.37 16.93 -12.22
CA ARG A 166 8.77 16.71 -10.81
C ARG A 166 9.58 17.87 -10.22
N THR A 167 9.27 19.08 -10.64
CA THR A 167 9.88 20.32 -10.18
C THR A 167 9.35 20.73 -8.81
N LEU A 168 8.07 20.48 -8.58
CA LEU A 168 7.42 20.78 -7.31
C LEU A 168 7.86 19.81 -6.20
N LYS A 169 7.96 20.35 -5.00
CA LYS A 169 8.28 19.55 -3.81
C LYS A 169 7.20 19.72 -2.75
N PRO A 170 6.79 18.63 -2.08
CA PRO A 170 5.91 18.73 -0.92
C PRO A 170 6.48 19.69 0.12
N GLY A 171 5.61 20.52 0.71
CA GLY A 171 5.99 21.54 1.68
C GLY A 171 6.35 22.91 1.09
N MET A 172 6.33 23.07 -0.23
CA MET A 172 6.45 24.40 -0.84
C MET A 172 5.19 25.21 -0.59
N PHE A 173 5.36 26.53 -0.37
CA PHE A 173 4.24 27.45 -0.34
C PHE A 173 3.79 27.76 -1.76
N ALA A 174 2.48 27.73 -1.94
CA ALA A 174 1.84 27.99 -3.21
C ALA A 174 0.80 29.11 -3.05
N ARG A 175 0.76 30.02 -4.00
CA ARG A 175 -0.34 30.97 -4.18
C ARG A 175 -1.28 30.40 -5.24
N VAL A 176 -2.54 30.28 -4.91
CA VAL A 176 -3.53 29.70 -5.82
C VAL A 176 -4.51 30.78 -6.27
N ASN A 177 -4.55 31.01 -7.56
CA ASN A 177 -5.50 31.90 -8.22
C ASN A 177 -6.62 31.04 -8.82
N ILE A 178 -7.82 31.18 -8.31
CA ILE A 178 -9.00 30.50 -8.83
C ILE A 178 -9.68 31.42 -9.83
N VAL A 179 -9.92 30.93 -11.04
CA VAL A 179 -10.62 31.69 -12.08
C VAL A 179 -12.12 31.44 -11.93
N TYR A 180 -12.85 32.50 -11.72
CA TYR A 180 -14.32 32.45 -11.57
C TYR A 180 -15.02 32.62 -12.90
#